data_3130fa1b9deea6f529f8a0ddff8f641d
#
_entry.id   3130fa1b9deea6f529f8a0ddff8f641d
#
_cell.length_a   1.000
_cell.length_b   1.000
_cell.length_c   1.000
_cell.angle_alpha   90.00
_cell.angle_beta   90.00
_cell.angle_gamma   90.00
#
_symmetry.space_group_name_H-M   'P 1'
#
loop_
_entity.id
_entity.type
_entity.pdbx_description
1 polymer ?
#
loop_
_entity_poly.entity_id
_entity_poly.type
_entity_poly.pdbx_seq_one_letter_code
_entity_poly.pdbx_strand_id
1 'polypeptide(L)'
;MTALTVLCACNPDNTDPDKPGDEFHLPDVVKILAIGNSFSADAVEQELYGLFAAEGKDVIIGNLYIGGCPLATHAENALSDAAAYSYRKIVDGVKTTTGSTKMSSALADEDWTFISVQEGAGYHGFYNSSLGSVSHSMEPALTDLLGVLKEKCPDARLVYHAPWAAKSDYTGVKFSYYNYDQELMYQMICSATKEVLAAHTEFKLFMNCMDAIQNARSSYLGDNLTRDGWHLNYSTGRYTAACLWFEKIMGKSVVGNSYHPESISEAKALLCQTAAHEACLHPYQVTDLSYFEKPADEEGDPRKVLAKWYFTPERAKADGCILTWTGQNEPGVYRYSNEAGERGYYMANEEGNGKLSYVQIDKTVWPGDAAGLSILNVSNGGQPVMSGPMPGDYWQFETLGGNRFAEGTRLHIIYTYNPGSYGAKYWMIEYKDGEEFRPVPAFEKKTETLSLSGQTIDYNISFTNEQKIVEFTVTLENPTDEFVVRQRCCSEYQVNDKWFDHPNVKCVSRIAGDPANAEKPLPEMSVML
;
A
#
# COMPACT_ATOMS: atom_id res chain seq x y z
N MET A 1 -38.17 -21.44 -16.73
CA MET A 1 -37.06 -21.06 -15.87
C MET A 1 -37.43 -19.73 -15.25
N THR A 2 -37.92 -19.77 -14.03
CA THR A 2 -38.43 -18.62 -13.28
C THR A 2 -37.29 -18.11 -12.44
N ALA A 3 -36.85 -16.90 -12.74
CA ALA A 3 -35.83 -16.21 -11.94
C ALA A 3 -36.40 -15.92 -10.53
N LEU A 4 -35.83 -16.59 -9.55
CA LEU A 4 -36.13 -16.34 -8.15
C LEU A 4 -35.27 -15.13 -7.74
N THR A 5 -35.87 -13.94 -7.72
CA THR A 5 -35.25 -12.73 -7.16
C THR A 5 -35.25 -12.91 -5.64
N VAL A 6 -34.15 -13.39 -5.09
CA VAL A 6 -33.93 -13.35 -3.65
C VAL A 6 -33.55 -11.91 -3.29
N LEU A 7 -34.52 -11.15 -2.83
CA LEU A 7 -34.30 -9.92 -2.08
C LEU A 7 -33.67 -10.31 -0.74
N CYS A 8 -32.34 -10.37 -0.70
CA CYS A 8 -31.60 -10.51 0.55
C CYS A 8 -31.46 -9.11 1.16
N ALA A 9 -32.35 -8.80 2.08
CA ALA A 9 -32.26 -7.63 2.91
C ALA A 9 -31.10 -7.83 3.90
N CYS A 10 -29.92 -7.24 3.60
CA CYS A 10 -28.99 -6.90 4.66
C CYS A 10 -29.71 -5.85 5.49
N ASN A 11 -30.30 -6.27 6.60
CA ASN A 11 -31.00 -5.35 7.49
C ASN A 11 -29.95 -4.51 8.25
N PRO A 12 -29.81 -3.20 7.99
CA PRO A 12 -28.95 -2.34 8.80
C PRO A 12 -29.60 -2.00 10.12
N ASP A 13 -30.78 -2.52 10.38
CA ASP A 13 -31.60 -2.15 11.53
C ASP A 13 -31.40 -3.12 12.70
N ASN A 14 -30.55 -2.69 13.61
CA ASN A 14 -30.80 -2.93 15.02
C ASN A 14 -31.85 -1.88 15.46
N THR A 15 -33.05 -1.93 14.87
CA THR A 15 -34.17 -1.07 15.29
C THR A 15 -34.72 -1.64 16.58
N ASP A 16 -34.66 -0.83 17.61
CA ASP A 16 -35.55 -0.95 18.76
C ASP A 16 -36.99 -0.94 18.21
N PRO A 17 -37.77 -2.05 18.31
CA PRO A 17 -39.09 -2.14 17.70
C PRO A 17 -40.13 -1.16 18.29
N ASP A 18 -39.77 -0.36 19.31
CA ASP A 18 -40.65 0.55 20.00
C ASP A 18 -40.40 2.04 19.70
N LYS A 19 -39.52 2.39 18.73
CA LYS A 19 -39.40 3.79 18.25
C LYS A 19 -39.81 3.93 16.79
N PRO A 20 -41.01 4.40 16.50
CA PRO A 20 -41.38 4.82 15.15
C PRO A 20 -40.69 6.15 14.82
N GLY A 21 -39.80 6.19 13.85
CA GLY A 21 -39.48 7.42 13.14
C GLY A 21 -38.04 7.87 13.05
N ASP A 22 -37.06 7.00 12.77
CA ASP A 22 -35.77 7.47 12.20
C ASP A 22 -35.24 6.44 11.20
N GLU A 23 -35.87 6.41 10.03
CA GLU A 23 -35.33 5.67 8.88
C GLU A 23 -34.11 6.44 8.38
N PHE A 24 -32.90 5.96 8.68
CA PHE A 24 -31.69 6.60 8.24
C PHE A 24 -31.56 6.45 6.72
N HIS A 25 -31.53 7.59 6.02
CA HIS A 25 -31.27 7.63 4.58
C HIS A 25 -29.84 8.12 4.33
N LEU A 26 -29.10 7.40 3.48
CA LEU A 26 -27.78 7.87 3.05
C LEU A 26 -27.93 9.23 2.35
N PRO A 27 -27.14 10.24 2.71
CA PRO A 27 -27.12 11.53 2.03
C PRO A 27 -26.60 11.38 0.59
N ASP A 28 -26.84 12.39 -0.26
CA ASP A 28 -26.36 12.39 -1.63
C ASP A 28 -24.84 12.24 -1.70
N VAL A 29 -24.10 12.92 -0.85
CA VAL A 29 -22.66 12.77 -0.64
C VAL A 29 -22.42 12.09 0.69
N VAL A 30 -21.87 10.88 0.67
CA VAL A 30 -21.48 10.12 1.87
C VAL A 30 -20.14 10.65 2.39
N LYS A 31 -20.05 11.02 3.66
CA LYS A 31 -18.84 11.56 4.26
C LYS A 31 -18.34 10.66 5.38
N ILE A 32 -17.16 10.07 5.19
CA ILE A 32 -16.59 9.07 6.10
C ILE A 32 -15.30 9.62 6.70
N LEU A 33 -15.19 9.64 8.02
CA LEU A 33 -13.94 9.92 8.72
C LEU A 33 -13.47 8.69 9.47
N ALA A 34 -12.30 8.18 9.10
CA ALA A 34 -11.63 7.14 9.87
C ALA A 34 -10.65 7.77 10.88
N ILE A 35 -10.66 7.32 12.13
CA ILE A 35 -9.68 7.69 13.15
C ILE A 35 -8.89 6.42 13.47
N GLY A 36 -7.61 6.37 13.07
CA GLY A 36 -6.85 5.15 13.20
C GLY A 36 -5.39 5.25 12.75
N ASN A 37 -4.90 4.16 12.22
CA ASN A 37 -3.50 3.97 11.85
C ASN A 37 -3.39 3.32 10.46
N SER A 38 -2.34 2.53 10.22
CA SER A 38 -2.15 1.85 8.93
C SER A 38 -3.28 0.88 8.57
N PHE A 39 -4.01 0.33 9.52
CA PHE A 39 -5.17 -0.51 9.24
C PHE A 39 -6.34 0.29 8.66
N SER A 40 -6.63 1.48 9.19
CA SER A 40 -7.63 2.37 8.58
C SER A 40 -7.19 2.81 7.19
N ALA A 41 -5.90 3.15 7.02
CA ALA A 41 -5.36 3.54 5.71
C ALA A 41 -5.51 2.41 4.67
N ASP A 42 -5.22 1.17 5.05
CA ASP A 42 -5.36 0.00 4.16
C ASP A 42 -6.83 -0.25 3.78
N ALA A 43 -7.78 0.05 4.69
CA ALA A 43 -9.19 -0.22 4.43
C ALA A 43 -9.90 0.85 3.61
N VAL A 44 -9.55 2.16 3.77
CA VAL A 44 -10.38 3.23 3.21
C VAL A 44 -9.69 4.14 2.20
N GLU A 45 -8.32 4.20 2.16
CA GLU A 45 -7.67 5.27 1.41
C GLU A 45 -7.50 5.00 -0.09
N GLN A 46 -7.54 3.76 -0.56
CA GLN A 46 -7.24 3.43 -1.94
C GLN A 46 -8.48 3.03 -2.75
N GLU A 47 -9.16 1.97 -2.34
CA GLU A 47 -10.13 1.31 -3.20
C GLU A 47 -11.58 1.74 -2.94
N LEU A 48 -11.85 2.27 -1.74
CA LEU A 48 -13.22 2.58 -1.31
C LEU A 48 -13.89 3.63 -2.19
N TYR A 49 -13.16 4.68 -2.59
CA TYR A 49 -13.68 5.71 -3.49
C TYR A 49 -14.15 5.11 -4.83
N GLY A 50 -13.34 4.23 -5.44
CA GLY A 50 -13.67 3.60 -6.72
C GLY A 50 -14.96 2.78 -6.67
N LEU A 51 -15.20 2.06 -5.57
CA LEU A 51 -16.44 1.30 -5.36
C LEU A 51 -17.68 2.20 -5.30
N PHE A 52 -17.60 3.34 -4.60
CA PHE A 52 -18.68 4.32 -4.56
C PHE A 52 -18.92 4.97 -5.92
N ALA A 53 -17.84 5.39 -6.60
CA ALA A 53 -17.91 6.02 -7.90
C ALA A 53 -18.52 5.10 -8.97
N ALA A 54 -18.23 3.80 -8.94
CA ALA A 54 -18.82 2.81 -9.84
C ALA A 54 -20.34 2.66 -9.66
N GLU A 55 -20.86 2.96 -8.48
CA GLU A 55 -22.30 3.01 -8.19
C GLU A 55 -22.94 4.40 -8.44
N GLY A 56 -22.15 5.34 -8.96
CA GLY A 56 -22.63 6.72 -9.16
C GLY A 56 -22.94 7.45 -7.86
N LYS A 57 -22.29 7.06 -6.76
CA LYS A 57 -22.48 7.65 -5.43
C LYS A 57 -21.27 8.48 -5.03
N ASP A 58 -21.50 9.74 -4.72
CA ASP A 58 -20.44 10.63 -4.27
C ASP A 58 -20.00 10.30 -2.85
N VAL A 59 -18.69 10.31 -2.62
CA VAL A 59 -18.08 10.05 -1.32
C VAL A 59 -16.89 10.97 -1.03
N ILE A 60 -16.81 11.46 0.20
CA ILE A 60 -15.64 12.13 0.77
C ILE A 60 -15.08 11.22 1.86
N ILE A 61 -13.78 10.89 1.78
CA ILE A 61 -13.14 10.02 2.76
C ILE A 61 -12.03 10.79 3.46
N GLY A 62 -12.14 10.92 4.77
CA GLY A 62 -11.10 11.44 5.66
C GLY A 62 -10.45 10.32 6.45
N ASN A 63 -9.15 10.44 6.73
CA ASN A 63 -8.43 9.57 7.66
C ASN A 63 -7.53 10.41 8.57
N LEU A 64 -7.85 10.45 9.86
CA LEU A 64 -7.00 10.99 10.92
C LEU A 64 -5.99 9.92 11.32
N TYR A 65 -4.82 10.00 10.70
CA TYR A 65 -3.81 8.95 10.74
C TYR A 65 -2.65 9.28 11.68
N ILE A 66 -2.30 8.29 12.51
CA ILE A 66 -1.01 8.21 13.21
C ILE A 66 -0.51 6.77 13.09
N GLY A 67 0.72 6.56 12.58
CA GLY A 67 1.26 5.22 12.34
C GLY A 67 1.34 4.37 13.63
N GLY A 68 0.73 3.17 13.62
CA GLY A 68 0.73 2.23 14.74
C GLY A 68 0.05 2.72 16.03
N CYS A 69 -0.72 3.80 15.96
CA CYS A 69 -1.34 4.45 17.11
C CYS A 69 -2.38 3.55 17.80
N PRO A 70 -2.29 3.38 19.12
CA PRO A 70 -3.35 2.73 19.90
C PRO A 70 -4.50 3.72 20.18
N LEU A 71 -5.66 3.19 20.51
CA LEU A 71 -6.85 3.97 20.82
C LEU A 71 -6.65 4.95 21.99
N ALA A 72 -5.89 4.54 23.00
CA ALA A 72 -5.54 5.40 24.14
C ALA A 72 -4.87 6.72 23.69
N THR A 73 -3.95 6.67 22.75
CA THR A 73 -3.30 7.87 22.22
C THR A 73 -4.26 8.73 21.39
N HIS A 74 -5.23 8.14 20.69
CA HIS A 74 -6.28 8.91 20.03
C HIS A 74 -7.16 9.64 21.04
N ALA A 75 -7.50 9.00 22.15
CA ALA A 75 -8.27 9.62 23.23
C ALA A 75 -7.51 10.78 23.90
N GLU A 76 -6.23 10.58 24.22
CA GLU A 76 -5.37 11.65 24.75
C GLU A 76 -5.28 12.85 23.81
N ASN A 77 -5.09 12.61 22.51
CA ASN A 77 -5.03 13.65 21.50
C ASN A 77 -6.39 14.37 21.32
N ALA A 78 -7.51 13.66 21.48
CA ALA A 78 -8.84 14.25 21.43
C ALA A 78 -9.09 15.17 22.63
N LEU A 79 -8.74 14.73 23.83
CA LEU A 79 -8.93 15.50 25.08
C LEU A 79 -8.01 16.72 25.16
N SER A 80 -6.75 16.59 24.69
CA SER A 80 -5.78 17.68 24.68
C SER A 80 -5.83 18.57 23.45
N ASP A 81 -6.63 18.20 22.45
CA ASP A 81 -6.68 18.83 21.12
C ASP A 81 -5.29 18.99 20.47
N ALA A 82 -4.46 17.95 20.58
CA ALA A 82 -3.11 17.97 20.08
C ALA A 82 -3.08 17.97 18.54
N ALA A 83 -2.15 18.74 17.95
CA ALA A 83 -1.91 18.79 16.51
C ALA A 83 -1.01 17.60 16.08
N ALA A 84 -1.49 16.37 16.27
CA ALA A 84 -0.70 15.14 16.18
C ALA A 84 -0.93 14.34 14.90
N TYR A 85 -1.95 14.67 14.12
CA TYR A 85 -2.41 13.83 13.01
C TYR A 85 -1.83 14.23 11.66
N SER A 86 -1.60 13.21 10.82
CA SER A 86 -1.60 13.35 9.38
C SER A 86 -3.05 13.20 8.91
N TYR A 87 -3.71 14.29 8.56
CA TYR A 87 -5.08 14.27 8.04
C TYR A 87 -5.05 14.06 6.53
N ARG A 88 -5.54 12.93 6.10
CA ARG A 88 -5.58 12.49 4.71
C ARG A 88 -7.01 12.54 4.22
N LYS A 89 -7.28 13.28 3.14
CA LYS A 89 -8.63 13.47 2.61
C LYS A 89 -8.68 13.13 1.14
N ILE A 90 -9.67 12.35 0.74
CA ILE A 90 -9.94 11.97 -0.64
C ILE A 90 -11.25 12.63 -1.05
N VAL A 91 -11.18 13.49 -2.08
CA VAL A 91 -12.30 14.14 -2.74
C VAL A 91 -12.13 13.95 -4.23
N ASP A 92 -13.17 13.54 -4.92
CA ASP A 92 -13.13 13.25 -6.36
C ASP A 92 -11.97 12.32 -6.78
N GLY A 93 -11.68 11.33 -5.92
CA GLY A 93 -10.58 10.38 -6.13
C GLY A 93 -9.18 10.96 -5.88
N VAL A 94 -9.06 12.24 -5.55
CA VAL A 94 -7.77 12.90 -5.31
C VAL A 94 -7.48 12.94 -3.82
N LYS A 95 -6.37 12.33 -3.43
CA LYS A 95 -5.90 12.31 -2.04
C LYS A 95 -5.02 13.53 -1.75
N THR A 96 -5.36 14.25 -0.69
CA THR A 96 -4.54 15.31 -0.10
C THR A 96 -4.10 14.92 1.30
N THR A 97 -3.01 15.51 1.79
CA THR A 97 -2.48 15.24 3.14
C THR A 97 -2.07 16.53 3.82
N THR A 98 -2.62 16.76 5.01
CA THR A 98 -2.28 17.89 5.87
C THR A 98 -1.65 17.36 7.17
N GLY A 99 -0.40 17.71 7.42
CA GLY A 99 0.32 17.34 8.64
C GLY A 99 -0.06 18.22 9.84
N SER A 100 0.30 17.75 11.02
CA SER A 100 0.10 18.49 12.28
C SER A 100 -1.33 18.99 12.47
N THR A 101 -2.30 18.14 12.11
CA THR A 101 -3.73 18.47 12.21
C THR A 101 -4.26 18.09 13.59
N LYS A 102 -5.13 18.93 14.13
CA LYS A 102 -5.89 18.64 15.34
C LYS A 102 -7.13 17.81 15.02
N MET A 103 -7.55 16.96 15.97
CA MET A 103 -8.79 16.19 15.79
C MET A 103 -10.00 17.14 15.64
N SER A 104 -10.10 18.20 16.45
CA SER A 104 -11.17 19.19 16.35
C SER A 104 -11.28 19.84 14.98
N SER A 105 -10.13 20.09 14.32
CA SER A 105 -10.12 20.69 12.98
C SER A 105 -10.67 19.72 11.93
N ALA A 106 -10.31 18.45 11.99
CA ALA A 106 -10.80 17.45 11.04
C ALA A 106 -12.28 17.11 11.29
N LEU A 107 -12.73 17.10 12.54
CA LEU A 107 -14.14 16.90 12.88
C LEU A 107 -15.02 18.04 12.36
N ALA A 108 -14.50 19.26 12.31
CA ALA A 108 -15.21 20.45 11.82
C ALA A 108 -15.08 20.67 10.30
N ASP A 109 -14.28 19.87 9.59
CA ASP A 109 -14.01 20.04 8.16
C ASP A 109 -15.19 19.62 7.27
N GLU A 110 -15.97 18.66 7.73
CA GLU A 110 -17.19 18.18 7.04
C GLU A 110 -18.30 17.84 8.02
N ASP A 111 -19.53 17.82 7.54
CA ASP A 111 -20.66 17.20 8.26
C ASP A 111 -20.57 15.68 8.06
N TRP A 112 -19.76 15.03 8.88
CA TRP A 112 -19.44 13.61 8.73
C TRP A 112 -20.67 12.72 8.90
N THR A 113 -20.95 11.88 7.89
CA THR A 113 -22.03 10.88 7.97
C THR A 113 -21.63 9.72 8.88
N PHE A 114 -20.38 9.28 8.75
CA PHE A 114 -19.81 8.18 9.53
C PHE A 114 -18.46 8.57 10.12
N ILE A 115 -18.24 8.23 11.39
CA ILE A 115 -16.93 8.36 12.04
C ILE A 115 -16.55 7.01 12.62
N SER A 116 -15.42 6.45 12.17
CA SER A 116 -14.93 5.18 12.69
C SER A 116 -13.76 5.33 13.63
N VAL A 117 -13.70 4.43 14.61
CA VAL A 117 -12.57 4.27 15.52
C VAL A 117 -12.10 2.81 15.49
N GLN A 118 -10.81 2.61 15.74
CA GLN A 118 -10.19 1.29 15.82
C GLN A 118 -9.12 1.22 16.90
N GLU A 119 -8.90 0.04 17.47
CA GLU A 119 -7.72 -0.21 18.28
C GLU A 119 -6.52 -0.54 17.39
N GLY A 120 -5.34 -0.21 17.86
CA GLY A 120 -4.08 -0.42 17.15
C GLY A 120 -3.00 -1.09 17.99
N ALA A 121 -1.75 -0.90 17.58
CA ALA A 121 -0.54 -1.37 18.27
C ALA A 121 -0.52 -2.88 18.56
N GLY A 122 -1.35 -3.68 17.90
CA GLY A 122 -1.47 -5.12 18.11
C GLY A 122 -2.48 -5.53 19.17
N TYR A 123 -3.23 -4.58 19.75
CA TYR A 123 -4.18 -4.88 20.84
C TYR A 123 -5.64 -5.03 20.39
N HIS A 124 -5.91 -5.05 19.08
CA HIS A 124 -7.28 -5.09 18.56
C HIS A 124 -8.07 -6.38 18.87
N GLY A 125 -7.41 -7.43 19.40
CA GLY A 125 -8.06 -8.61 19.97
C GLY A 125 -8.27 -8.54 21.48
N PHE A 126 -8.02 -7.40 22.12
CA PHE A 126 -8.17 -7.22 23.56
C PHE A 126 -9.11 -6.05 23.83
N TYR A 127 -10.25 -6.29 24.42
CA TYR A 127 -11.12 -5.20 24.93
C TYR A 127 -10.75 -4.85 26.36
N ASN A 128 -11.05 -5.74 27.29
CA ASN A 128 -10.69 -5.64 28.70
C ASN A 128 -10.25 -7.05 29.16
N SER A 129 -9.17 -7.52 28.59
CA SER A 129 -8.80 -8.92 28.65
C SER A 129 -7.29 -9.13 28.73
N SER A 130 -6.88 -10.37 28.95
CA SER A 130 -5.49 -10.78 29.00
C SER A 130 -5.27 -12.15 28.36
N LEU A 131 -4.07 -12.36 27.81
CA LEU A 131 -3.58 -13.64 27.34
C LEU A 131 -2.13 -13.84 27.78
N GLY A 132 -1.89 -14.81 28.62
CA GLY A 132 -0.56 -15.03 29.23
C GLY A 132 -0.10 -13.82 30.05
N SER A 133 1.02 -13.22 29.68
CA SER A 133 1.56 -12.01 30.29
C SER A 133 1.07 -10.70 29.69
N VAL A 134 0.32 -10.76 28.59
CA VAL A 134 -0.22 -9.58 27.90
C VAL A 134 -1.58 -9.26 28.49
N SER A 135 -1.75 -8.03 28.93
CA SER A 135 -3.04 -7.48 29.40
C SER A 135 -3.27 -6.14 28.76
N HIS A 136 -4.49 -5.88 28.30
CA HIS A 136 -4.86 -4.61 27.73
C HIS A 136 -6.33 -4.29 28.01
N SER A 137 -6.63 -2.99 28.14
CA SER A 137 -7.98 -2.45 28.24
C SER A 137 -8.11 -1.29 27.27
N MET A 138 -9.17 -1.30 26.47
CA MET A 138 -9.56 -0.13 25.67
C MET A 138 -10.18 0.97 26.54
N GLU A 139 -10.58 0.64 27.77
CA GLU A 139 -11.18 1.60 28.69
C GLU A 139 -10.17 2.25 29.66
N PRO A 140 -10.33 3.51 30.04
CA PRO A 140 -11.46 4.41 29.70
C PRO A 140 -11.32 5.13 28.35
N ALA A 141 -10.24 4.88 27.62
CA ALA A 141 -9.89 5.62 26.40
C ALA A 141 -10.99 5.60 25.32
N LEU A 142 -11.65 4.45 25.14
CA LEU A 142 -12.75 4.35 24.18
C LEU A 142 -13.93 5.22 24.59
N THR A 143 -14.34 5.15 25.86
CA THR A 143 -15.41 6.00 26.42
C THR A 143 -15.08 7.49 26.26
N ASP A 144 -13.87 7.91 26.57
CA ASP A 144 -13.43 9.30 26.47
C ASP A 144 -13.46 9.79 25.02
N LEU A 145 -12.90 9.00 24.07
CA LEU A 145 -12.89 9.34 22.65
C LEU A 145 -14.32 9.46 22.11
N LEU A 146 -15.20 8.49 22.39
CA LEU A 146 -16.59 8.52 21.95
C LEU A 146 -17.34 9.72 22.54
N GLY A 147 -17.02 10.12 23.76
CA GLY A 147 -17.57 11.33 24.38
C GLY A 147 -17.23 12.59 23.57
N VAL A 148 -15.96 12.75 23.16
CA VAL A 148 -15.55 13.88 22.30
C VAL A 148 -16.23 13.83 20.94
N LEU A 149 -16.31 12.66 20.30
CA LEU A 149 -16.94 12.52 18.99
C LEU A 149 -18.43 12.87 19.02
N LYS A 150 -19.15 12.41 20.04
CA LYS A 150 -20.58 12.72 20.22
C LYS A 150 -20.82 14.20 20.53
N GLU A 151 -19.93 14.85 21.25
CA GLU A 151 -20.00 16.28 21.51
C GLU A 151 -19.79 17.12 20.23
N LYS A 152 -18.77 16.75 19.44
CA LYS A 152 -18.35 17.53 18.26
C LYS A 152 -19.15 17.22 17.00
N CYS A 153 -19.60 15.98 16.84
CA CYS A 153 -20.32 15.49 15.67
C CYS A 153 -21.55 14.66 16.12
N PRO A 154 -22.56 15.28 16.75
CA PRO A 154 -23.70 14.58 17.35
C PRO A 154 -24.52 13.78 16.33
N ASP A 155 -24.55 14.23 15.07
CA ASP A 155 -25.34 13.63 13.99
C ASP A 155 -24.57 12.51 13.25
N ALA A 156 -23.26 12.38 13.50
CA ALA A 156 -22.45 11.34 12.87
C ALA A 156 -22.77 9.95 13.43
N ARG A 157 -22.88 8.97 12.56
CA ARG A 157 -23.04 7.56 12.93
C ARG A 157 -21.68 6.98 13.31
N LEU A 158 -21.52 6.58 14.56
CA LEU A 158 -20.28 6.00 15.05
C LEU A 158 -20.13 4.56 14.55
N VAL A 159 -18.91 4.21 14.14
CA VAL A 159 -18.54 2.93 13.52
C VAL A 159 -17.35 2.33 14.27
N TYR A 160 -17.43 1.07 14.62
CA TYR A 160 -16.28 0.34 15.13
C TYR A 160 -15.58 -0.42 13.99
N HIS A 161 -14.30 -0.18 13.79
CA HIS A 161 -13.51 -0.92 12.79
C HIS A 161 -12.73 -2.04 13.47
N ALA A 162 -13.10 -3.27 13.20
CA ALA A 162 -12.42 -4.48 13.64
C ALA A 162 -11.51 -4.99 12.51
N PRO A 163 -10.18 -4.79 12.62
CA PRO A 163 -9.23 -5.20 11.60
C PRO A 163 -8.96 -6.71 11.62
N TRP A 164 -8.09 -7.18 10.76
CA TRP A 164 -7.79 -8.59 10.48
C TRP A 164 -6.69 -9.17 11.36
N ALA A 165 -6.61 -10.50 11.41
CA ALA A 165 -5.50 -11.23 12.02
C ALA A 165 -4.24 -11.19 11.13
N ALA A 166 -3.07 -11.31 11.76
CA ALA A 166 -1.79 -11.42 11.07
C ALA A 166 -1.71 -12.65 10.15
N LYS A 167 -0.76 -12.66 9.24
CA LYS A 167 -0.39 -13.85 8.47
C LYS A 167 0.14 -14.95 9.41
N SER A 168 -0.14 -16.20 9.12
CA SER A 168 0.20 -17.33 10.00
C SER A 168 1.70 -17.50 10.25
N ASP A 169 2.55 -17.13 9.30
CA ASP A 169 4.02 -17.18 9.38
C ASP A 169 4.67 -15.86 9.83
N TYR A 170 3.87 -14.85 10.22
CA TYR A 170 4.39 -13.56 10.66
C TYR A 170 5.12 -13.70 12.01
N THR A 171 6.34 -13.17 12.09
CA THR A 171 7.20 -13.28 13.29
C THR A 171 7.30 -11.98 14.10
N GLY A 172 6.53 -10.95 13.73
CA GLY A 172 6.58 -9.66 14.42
C GLY A 172 6.12 -9.73 15.87
N VAL A 173 6.74 -8.92 16.74
CA VAL A 173 6.52 -8.93 18.21
C VAL A 173 5.04 -8.80 18.58
N LYS A 174 4.25 -8.02 17.87
CA LYS A 174 2.82 -7.83 18.18
C LYS A 174 1.98 -9.09 17.96
N PHE A 175 2.43 -10.00 17.10
CA PHE A 175 1.76 -11.27 16.89
C PHE A 175 2.07 -12.28 18.03
N SER A 176 3.19 -12.11 18.74
CA SER A 176 3.46 -12.90 19.94
C SER A 176 2.41 -12.71 21.04
N TYR A 177 1.66 -11.58 21.03
CA TYR A 177 0.55 -11.35 21.95
C TYR A 177 -0.56 -12.39 21.81
N TYR A 178 -0.62 -13.05 20.66
CA TYR A 178 -1.55 -14.12 20.30
C TYR A 178 -0.84 -15.47 20.13
N ASN A 179 0.33 -15.65 20.78
CA ASN A 179 1.13 -16.87 20.71
C ASN A 179 1.58 -17.26 19.29
N TYR A 180 1.66 -16.29 18.37
CA TYR A 180 1.89 -16.53 16.92
C TYR A 180 0.84 -17.45 16.29
N ASP A 181 -0.39 -17.39 16.77
CA ASP A 181 -1.51 -18.18 16.29
C ASP A 181 -2.56 -17.28 15.62
N GLN A 182 -2.73 -17.44 14.32
CA GLN A 182 -3.64 -16.63 13.50
C GLN A 182 -5.11 -16.88 13.87
N GLU A 183 -5.47 -18.13 14.13
CA GLU A 183 -6.84 -18.48 14.49
C GLU A 183 -7.19 -17.93 15.88
N LEU A 184 -6.28 -18.08 16.84
CA LEU A 184 -6.44 -17.48 18.17
C LEU A 184 -6.60 -15.96 18.07
N MET A 185 -5.77 -15.30 17.25
CA MET A 185 -5.87 -13.85 17.04
C MET A 185 -7.23 -13.47 16.45
N TYR A 186 -7.71 -14.18 15.43
CA TYR A 186 -9.02 -13.97 14.82
C TYR A 186 -10.14 -14.12 15.86
N GLN A 187 -10.15 -15.20 16.64
CA GLN A 187 -11.15 -15.44 17.66
C GLN A 187 -11.15 -14.36 18.75
N MET A 188 -9.97 -13.89 19.17
CA MET A 188 -9.84 -12.80 20.13
C MET A 188 -10.37 -11.49 19.57
N ILE A 189 -10.13 -11.18 18.29
CA ILE A 189 -10.70 -10.00 17.63
C ILE A 189 -12.23 -10.08 17.60
N CYS A 190 -12.80 -11.24 17.27
CA CYS A 190 -14.24 -11.49 17.33
C CYS A 190 -14.81 -11.28 18.73
N SER A 191 -14.13 -11.80 19.77
CA SER A 191 -14.57 -11.64 21.17
C SER A 191 -14.51 -10.17 21.58
N ALA A 192 -13.37 -9.51 21.38
CA ALA A 192 -13.20 -8.10 21.73
C ALA A 192 -14.24 -7.21 21.01
N THR A 193 -14.52 -7.48 19.73
CA THR A 193 -15.54 -6.74 18.98
C THR A 193 -16.92 -6.91 19.58
N LYS A 194 -17.32 -8.12 19.95
CA LYS A 194 -18.60 -8.37 20.63
C LYS A 194 -18.69 -7.62 21.96
N GLU A 195 -17.62 -7.62 22.73
CA GLU A 195 -17.56 -6.93 24.04
C GLU A 195 -17.65 -5.41 23.85
N VAL A 196 -16.92 -4.84 22.87
CA VAL A 196 -17.01 -3.40 22.51
C VAL A 196 -18.44 -3.03 22.17
N LEU A 197 -19.09 -3.77 21.26
CA LEU A 197 -20.45 -3.45 20.80
C LEU A 197 -21.51 -3.65 21.88
N ALA A 198 -21.27 -4.57 22.82
CA ALA A 198 -22.16 -4.75 23.98
C ALA A 198 -22.03 -3.62 25.01
N ALA A 199 -20.80 -3.10 25.19
CA ALA A 199 -20.53 -2.00 26.12
C ALA A 199 -20.90 -0.62 25.53
N HIS A 200 -20.78 -0.45 24.20
CA HIS A 200 -20.96 0.83 23.51
C HIS A 200 -22.06 0.74 22.45
N THR A 201 -23.31 0.85 22.88
CA THR A 201 -24.51 0.77 22.02
C THR A 201 -24.67 1.98 21.07
N GLU A 202 -23.84 3.00 21.22
CA GLU A 202 -23.75 4.14 20.32
C GLU A 202 -23.15 3.79 18.95
N PHE A 203 -22.39 2.72 18.82
CA PHE A 203 -21.97 2.24 17.51
C PHE A 203 -23.17 1.76 16.69
N LYS A 204 -23.34 2.36 15.52
CA LYS A 204 -24.44 2.04 14.59
C LYS A 204 -24.04 1.01 13.54
N LEU A 205 -22.74 0.88 13.29
CA LEU A 205 -22.15 -0.08 12.37
C LEU A 205 -20.85 -0.61 12.96
N PHE A 206 -20.46 -1.81 12.52
CA PHE A 206 -19.09 -2.28 12.71
C PHE A 206 -18.55 -2.89 11.41
N MET A 207 -17.29 -2.60 11.14
CA MET A 207 -16.58 -3.07 9.95
C MET A 207 -15.80 -4.32 10.34
N ASN A 208 -16.38 -5.47 10.10
CA ASN A 208 -15.79 -6.77 10.42
C ASN A 208 -14.79 -7.23 9.34
N CYS A 209 -13.76 -6.42 9.12
CA CYS A 209 -12.70 -6.76 8.17
C CYS A 209 -11.99 -8.07 8.54
N MET A 210 -11.95 -8.44 9.84
CA MET A 210 -11.44 -9.74 10.27
C MET A 210 -12.15 -10.92 9.59
N ASP A 211 -13.48 -10.87 9.43
CA ASP A 211 -14.25 -11.95 8.79
C ASP A 211 -13.99 -11.96 7.27
N ALA A 212 -14.06 -10.79 6.61
CA ALA A 212 -13.85 -10.68 5.16
C ALA A 212 -12.47 -11.19 4.73
N ILE A 213 -11.44 -10.83 5.48
CA ILE A 213 -10.08 -11.29 5.20
C ILE A 213 -9.93 -12.78 5.48
N GLN A 214 -10.57 -13.29 6.55
CA GLN A 214 -10.51 -14.73 6.85
C GLN A 214 -11.30 -15.55 5.83
N ASN A 215 -12.45 -15.05 5.33
CA ASN A 215 -13.19 -15.66 4.22
C ASN A 215 -12.32 -15.74 2.96
N ALA A 216 -11.66 -14.63 2.58
CA ALA A 216 -10.79 -14.63 1.41
C ALA A 216 -9.58 -15.59 1.56
N ARG A 217 -9.06 -15.77 2.78
CA ARG A 217 -8.00 -16.77 3.07
C ARG A 217 -8.44 -18.21 2.85
N SER A 218 -9.72 -18.53 3.02
CA SER A 218 -10.24 -19.88 2.81
C SER A 218 -10.29 -20.29 1.33
N SER A 219 -10.10 -19.34 0.41
CA SER A 219 -10.07 -19.54 -1.03
C SER A 219 -8.67 -19.91 -1.55
N TYR A 220 -8.53 -20.01 -2.87
CA TYR A 220 -7.23 -20.23 -3.52
C TYR A 220 -6.22 -19.07 -3.30
N LEU A 221 -6.67 -17.91 -2.84
CA LEU A 221 -5.76 -16.83 -2.46
C LEU A 221 -4.88 -17.21 -1.25
N GLY A 222 -5.40 -18.12 -0.40
CA GLY A 222 -4.69 -18.56 0.78
C GLY A 222 -4.29 -17.39 1.68
N ASP A 223 -3.23 -17.57 2.44
CA ASP A 223 -2.75 -16.56 3.40
C ASP A 223 -1.84 -15.48 2.76
N ASN A 224 -2.22 -15.01 1.57
CA ASN A 224 -1.45 -14.03 0.80
C ASN A 224 -2.13 -12.64 0.71
N LEU A 225 -2.98 -12.30 1.68
CA LEU A 225 -3.71 -11.03 1.69
C LEU A 225 -2.94 -9.88 2.36
N THR A 226 -1.77 -10.16 2.91
CA THR A 226 -0.92 -9.17 3.56
C THR A 226 0.38 -8.99 2.80
N ARG A 227 0.97 -7.75 2.85
CA ARG A 227 2.22 -7.42 2.19
C ARG A 227 3.48 -7.69 3.03
N ASP A 228 3.32 -7.69 4.35
CA ASP A 228 4.43 -7.84 5.31
C ASP A 228 4.04 -8.75 6.50
N GLY A 229 3.01 -9.57 6.31
CA GLY A 229 2.43 -10.42 7.36
C GLY A 229 1.46 -9.69 8.30
N TRP A 230 1.38 -8.35 8.26
CA TRP A 230 0.59 -7.50 9.14
C TRP A 230 -0.39 -6.58 8.40
N HIS A 231 0.09 -5.84 7.42
CA HIS A 231 -0.68 -4.90 6.62
C HIS A 231 -1.23 -5.57 5.36
N LEU A 232 -2.40 -5.15 4.89
CA LEU A 232 -2.99 -5.70 3.66
C LEU A 232 -2.13 -5.40 2.44
N ASN A 233 -2.08 -6.35 1.52
CA ASN A 233 -1.45 -6.14 0.22
C ASN A 233 -2.22 -5.11 -0.61
N TYR A 234 -1.56 -4.54 -1.61
CA TYR A 234 -2.08 -3.43 -2.42
C TYR A 234 -3.14 -3.86 -3.46
N SER A 235 -3.39 -5.15 -3.58
CA SER A 235 -4.33 -5.72 -4.55
C SER A 235 -5.56 -6.30 -3.84
N THR A 236 -5.57 -7.61 -3.63
CA THR A 236 -6.72 -8.33 -3.08
C THR A 236 -7.06 -7.97 -1.64
N GLY A 237 -6.05 -7.74 -0.78
CA GLY A 237 -6.30 -7.48 0.64
C GLY A 237 -7.03 -6.17 0.87
N ARG A 238 -6.50 -5.05 0.34
CA ARG A 238 -7.14 -3.72 0.47
C ARG A 238 -8.49 -3.68 -0.21
N TYR A 239 -8.59 -4.30 -1.37
CA TYR A 239 -9.86 -4.35 -2.09
C TYR A 239 -10.93 -5.11 -1.31
N THR A 240 -10.62 -6.27 -0.71
CA THR A 240 -11.55 -7.01 0.13
C THR A 240 -12.06 -6.17 1.32
N ALA A 241 -11.15 -5.47 2.01
CA ALA A 241 -11.54 -4.59 3.12
C ALA A 241 -12.43 -3.43 2.63
N ALA A 242 -12.08 -2.80 1.51
CA ALA A 242 -12.88 -1.71 0.94
C ALA A 242 -14.27 -2.21 0.48
N CYS A 243 -14.37 -3.41 -0.10
CA CYS A 243 -15.64 -4.05 -0.45
C CYS A 243 -16.56 -4.20 0.77
N LEU A 244 -16.01 -4.65 1.91
CA LEU A 244 -16.79 -4.74 3.16
C LEU A 244 -17.29 -3.36 3.62
N TRP A 245 -16.42 -2.35 3.63
CA TRP A 245 -16.79 -1.00 4.01
C TRP A 245 -17.89 -0.45 3.10
N PHE A 246 -17.75 -0.64 1.79
CA PHE A 246 -18.75 -0.23 0.81
C PHE A 246 -20.11 -0.87 1.12
N GLU A 247 -20.17 -2.20 1.25
CA GLU A 247 -21.40 -2.93 1.48
C GLU A 247 -22.09 -2.53 2.79
N LYS A 248 -21.32 -2.43 3.88
CA LYS A 248 -21.84 -2.01 5.19
C LYS A 248 -22.42 -0.59 5.20
N ILE A 249 -21.80 0.33 4.46
CA ILE A 249 -22.26 1.72 4.38
C ILE A 249 -23.45 1.85 3.44
N MET A 250 -23.37 1.22 2.26
CA MET A 250 -24.43 1.31 1.24
C MET A 250 -25.67 0.49 1.58
N GLY A 251 -25.56 -0.51 2.47
CA GLY A 251 -26.62 -1.49 2.73
C GLY A 251 -27.00 -2.30 1.50
N LYS A 252 -26.08 -2.46 0.56
CA LYS A 252 -26.26 -3.11 -0.74
C LYS A 252 -25.07 -4.03 -1.01
N SER A 253 -25.34 -5.24 -1.53
CA SER A 253 -24.29 -6.18 -1.88
C SER A 253 -23.26 -5.56 -2.81
N VAL A 254 -21.98 -5.75 -2.48
CA VAL A 254 -20.84 -5.32 -3.30
C VAL A 254 -20.60 -6.28 -4.47
N VAL A 255 -21.17 -7.48 -4.43
CA VAL A 255 -21.00 -8.47 -5.50
C VAL A 255 -21.57 -7.95 -6.81
N GLY A 256 -20.72 -7.88 -7.83
CA GLY A 256 -21.05 -7.33 -9.14
C GLY A 256 -20.77 -5.83 -9.28
N ASN A 257 -20.18 -5.17 -8.28
CA ASN A 257 -19.65 -3.81 -8.47
C ASN A 257 -18.59 -3.85 -9.57
N SER A 258 -18.68 -2.94 -10.53
CA SER A 258 -17.81 -2.94 -11.71
C SER A 258 -16.40 -2.43 -11.48
N TYR A 259 -16.15 -1.78 -10.33
CA TYR A 259 -14.83 -1.32 -9.96
C TYR A 259 -13.98 -2.43 -9.36
N HIS A 260 -12.75 -2.53 -9.82
CA HIS A 260 -11.67 -3.25 -9.16
C HIS A 260 -10.31 -2.64 -9.53
N PRO A 261 -9.26 -2.83 -8.71
CA PRO A 261 -7.92 -2.43 -9.07
C PRO A 261 -7.46 -3.10 -10.37
N GLU A 262 -6.74 -2.37 -11.22
CA GLU A 262 -6.17 -2.93 -12.46
C GLU A 262 -5.22 -4.13 -12.21
N SER A 263 -4.69 -4.24 -10.99
CA SER A 263 -3.77 -5.32 -10.59
C SER A 263 -4.46 -6.66 -10.30
N ILE A 264 -5.79 -6.74 -10.36
CA ILE A 264 -6.52 -8.00 -10.16
C ILE A 264 -7.49 -8.26 -11.32
N SER A 265 -7.68 -9.55 -11.63
CA SER A 265 -8.67 -9.97 -12.62
C SER A 265 -10.09 -9.82 -12.09
N GLU A 266 -11.09 -9.78 -13.02
CA GLU A 266 -12.52 -9.80 -12.66
C GLU A 266 -12.86 -11.01 -11.76
N ALA A 267 -12.25 -12.16 -11.99
CA ALA A 267 -12.47 -13.36 -11.17
C ALA A 267 -11.96 -13.17 -9.73
N LYS A 268 -10.77 -12.56 -9.55
CA LYS A 268 -10.27 -12.18 -8.22
C LYS A 268 -11.12 -11.11 -7.56
N ALA A 269 -11.59 -10.15 -8.34
CA ALA A 269 -12.48 -9.10 -7.84
C ALA A 269 -13.78 -9.71 -7.31
N LEU A 270 -14.39 -10.62 -8.08
CA LEU A 270 -15.59 -11.35 -7.65
C LEU A 270 -15.36 -12.14 -6.36
N LEU A 271 -14.21 -12.82 -6.23
CA LEU A 271 -13.86 -13.54 -5.00
C LEU A 271 -13.76 -12.58 -3.80
N CYS A 272 -13.04 -11.45 -3.95
CA CYS A 272 -12.90 -10.45 -2.89
C CYS A 272 -14.25 -9.83 -2.51
N GLN A 273 -15.09 -9.52 -3.49
CA GLN A 273 -16.44 -9.02 -3.28
C GLN A 273 -17.29 -10.05 -2.53
N THR A 274 -17.22 -11.34 -2.93
CA THR A 274 -17.95 -12.42 -2.25
C THR A 274 -17.46 -12.61 -0.81
N ALA A 275 -16.15 -12.56 -0.57
CA ALA A 275 -15.60 -12.66 0.77
C ALA A 275 -16.10 -11.55 1.70
N ALA A 276 -16.21 -10.34 1.19
CA ALA A 276 -16.78 -9.20 1.91
C ALA A 276 -18.29 -9.35 2.14
N HIS A 277 -19.02 -9.77 1.11
CA HIS A 277 -20.46 -10.02 1.18
C HIS A 277 -20.82 -11.09 2.22
N GLU A 278 -20.13 -12.23 2.18
CA GLU A 278 -20.33 -13.30 3.15
C GLU A 278 -20.03 -12.86 4.59
N ALA A 279 -19.01 -12.02 4.78
CA ALA A 279 -18.74 -11.42 6.08
C ALA A 279 -19.87 -10.50 6.56
N CYS A 280 -20.56 -9.81 5.65
CA CYS A 280 -21.75 -9.01 5.99
C CYS A 280 -22.92 -9.89 6.42
N LEU A 281 -23.12 -11.03 5.74
CA LEU A 281 -24.22 -11.96 6.02
C LEU A 281 -23.97 -12.81 7.26
N HIS A 282 -22.72 -13.20 7.50
CA HIS A 282 -22.32 -14.15 8.54
C HIS A 282 -21.24 -13.58 9.46
N PRO A 283 -21.52 -12.50 10.22
CA PRO A 283 -20.52 -11.89 11.10
C PRO A 283 -20.03 -12.86 12.17
N TYR A 284 -18.74 -12.76 12.50
CA TYR A 284 -18.02 -13.61 13.45
C TYR A 284 -17.91 -15.09 13.04
N GLN A 285 -18.01 -15.35 11.77
CA GLN A 285 -17.88 -16.69 11.19
C GLN A 285 -17.00 -16.62 9.93
N VAL A 286 -16.28 -17.69 9.69
CA VAL A 286 -15.51 -17.85 8.45
C VAL A 286 -16.37 -18.63 7.48
N THR A 287 -16.69 -18.02 6.34
CA THR A 287 -17.34 -18.72 5.21
C THR A 287 -16.27 -19.35 4.34
N ASP A 288 -16.41 -20.64 4.08
CA ASP A 288 -15.50 -21.38 3.20
C ASP A 288 -15.72 -20.97 1.72
N LEU A 289 -14.69 -20.38 1.12
CA LEU A 289 -14.65 -19.99 -0.28
C LEU A 289 -13.72 -20.87 -1.12
N SER A 290 -13.38 -22.07 -0.64
CA SER A 290 -12.52 -23.02 -1.36
C SER A 290 -13.10 -23.52 -2.69
N TYR A 291 -14.41 -23.31 -2.90
CA TYR A 291 -15.08 -23.62 -4.16
C TYR A 291 -14.74 -22.64 -5.30
N PHE A 292 -14.12 -21.51 -5.01
CA PHE A 292 -13.59 -20.66 -6.06
C PHE A 292 -12.38 -21.34 -6.70
N GLU A 293 -12.56 -21.75 -7.94
CA GLU A 293 -11.46 -22.33 -8.73
C GLU A 293 -10.47 -21.22 -9.09
N LYS A 294 -9.18 -21.52 -8.95
CA LYS A 294 -8.14 -20.61 -9.45
C LYS A 294 -8.26 -20.55 -10.97
N PRO A 295 -8.43 -19.36 -11.57
CA PRO A 295 -8.51 -19.23 -13.01
C PRO A 295 -7.30 -19.88 -13.70
N ALA A 296 -7.55 -20.55 -14.84
CA ALA A 296 -6.49 -21.28 -15.55
C ALA A 296 -5.35 -20.36 -16.06
N ASP A 297 -5.68 -19.10 -16.32
CA ASP A 297 -4.73 -18.03 -16.64
C ASP A 297 -3.92 -17.56 -15.42
N GLU A 298 -4.33 -17.95 -14.22
CA GLU A 298 -3.60 -17.74 -12.97
C GLU A 298 -2.88 -19.02 -12.48
N GLU A 299 -3.03 -20.16 -13.17
CA GLU A 299 -2.25 -21.38 -12.93
C GLU A 299 -0.83 -21.25 -13.47
N GLY A 300 -0.02 -20.56 -12.70
CA GLY A 300 1.32 -20.17 -13.08
C GLY A 300 1.27 -18.84 -13.83
N ASP A 301 1.96 -17.85 -13.32
CA ASP A 301 2.19 -16.62 -14.05
C ASP A 301 2.68 -17.02 -15.47
N PRO A 302 1.92 -16.76 -16.55
CA PRO A 302 2.34 -17.13 -17.89
C PRO A 302 3.60 -16.35 -18.31
N ARG A 303 4.01 -15.39 -17.48
CA ARG A 303 5.22 -14.62 -17.69
C ARG A 303 6.44 -15.50 -17.50
N LYS A 304 7.26 -15.57 -18.52
CA LYS A 304 8.61 -16.10 -18.37
C LYS A 304 9.47 -15.00 -17.75
N VAL A 305 9.97 -15.24 -16.55
CA VAL A 305 10.87 -14.30 -15.87
C VAL A 305 12.19 -14.22 -16.64
N LEU A 306 12.59 -13.01 -17.02
CA LEU A 306 13.83 -12.71 -17.71
C LEU A 306 14.95 -12.36 -16.73
N ALA A 307 14.60 -11.60 -15.70
CA ALA A 307 15.52 -11.20 -14.63
C ALA A 307 14.73 -10.79 -13.38
N LYS A 308 15.22 -11.19 -12.23
CA LYS A 308 14.62 -10.91 -10.93
C LYS A 308 15.70 -10.70 -9.88
N TRP A 309 15.54 -9.65 -9.07
CA TRP A 309 16.52 -9.25 -8.07
C TRP A 309 15.94 -9.32 -6.67
N TYR A 310 16.79 -9.68 -5.74
CA TYR A 310 16.47 -9.68 -4.32
C TYR A 310 17.54 -8.90 -3.55
N PHE A 311 17.12 -7.90 -2.79
CA PHE A 311 18.00 -6.96 -2.13
C PHE A 311 17.96 -7.09 -0.61
N THR A 312 18.86 -7.90 -0.04
CA THR A 312 19.19 -7.86 1.38
C THR A 312 20.70 -7.74 1.58
N PRO A 313 21.17 -7.27 2.74
CA PRO A 313 22.59 -7.23 3.04
C PRO A 313 23.26 -8.60 2.95
N GLU A 314 22.57 -9.63 3.43
CA GLU A 314 23.02 -11.03 3.41
C GLU A 314 23.17 -11.52 1.97
N ARG A 315 22.17 -11.22 1.13
CA ARG A 315 22.19 -11.61 -0.28
C ARG A 315 23.27 -10.85 -1.05
N ALA A 316 23.39 -9.54 -0.83
CA ALA A 316 24.45 -8.74 -1.43
C ALA A 316 25.84 -9.27 -1.09
N LYS A 317 26.04 -9.69 0.16
CA LYS A 317 27.28 -10.31 0.61
C LYS A 317 27.51 -11.68 -0.05
N ALA A 318 26.47 -12.50 -0.18
CA ALA A 318 26.55 -13.81 -0.87
C ALA A 318 26.88 -13.65 -2.35
N ASP A 319 26.40 -12.57 -2.98
CA ASP A 319 26.67 -12.23 -4.38
C ASP A 319 28.05 -11.55 -4.60
N GLY A 320 28.89 -11.50 -3.57
CA GLY A 320 30.25 -10.96 -3.66
C GLY A 320 30.34 -9.44 -3.58
N CYS A 321 29.30 -8.75 -3.12
CA CYS A 321 29.37 -7.31 -2.85
C CYS A 321 30.38 -7.02 -1.74
N ILE A 322 31.22 -6.02 -1.96
CA ILE A 322 32.27 -5.63 -1.01
C ILE A 322 31.73 -4.56 -0.07
N LEU A 323 31.90 -4.78 1.23
CA LEU A 323 31.63 -3.74 2.24
C LEU A 323 32.71 -2.65 2.13
N THR A 324 32.31 -1.43 1.76
CA THR A 324 33.27 -0.34 1.47
C THR A 324 33.30 0.77 2.51
N TRP A 325 32.32 0.85 3.40
CA TRP A 325 32.27 1.92 4.40
C TRP A 325 31.52 1.52 5.67
N THR A 326 32.14 1.85 6.80
CA THR A 326 31.56 1.68 8.12
C THR A 326 31.60 3.04 8.83
N GLY A 327 30.63 3.89 8.58
CA GLY A 327 30.46 5.12 9.34
C GLY A 327 29.88 4.87 10.74
N GLN A 328 30.22 5.70 11.70
CA GLN A 328 29.79 5.52 13.11
C GLN A 328 28.26 5.57 13.30
N ASN A 329 27.48 6.07 12.34
CA ASN A 329 26.04 6.27 12.45
C ASN A 329 25.22 5.58 11.33
N GLU A 330 25.85 4.82 10.44
CA GLU A 330 25.16 4.08 9.38
C GLU A 330 25.69 2.66 9.29
N PRO A 331 24.82 1.65 9.24
CA PRO A 331 25.23 0.27 8.99
C PRO A 331 25.90 0.18 7.61
N GLY A 332 26.85 -0.72 7.46
CA GLY A 332 27.75 -0.82 6.32
C GLY A 332 27.11 -0.74 4.94
N VAL A 333 27.83 -0.16 4.00
CA VAL A 333 27.46 -0.05 2.59
C VAL A 333 28.19 -1.12 1.79
N TYR A 334 27.43 -1.96 1.08
CA TYR A 334 27.97 -2.95 0.18
C TYR A 334 28.01 -2.41 -1.24
N ARG A 335 29.16 -2.48 -1.89
CA ARG A 335 29.32 -2.16 -3.31
C ARG A 335 29.51 -3.42 -4.11
N TYR A 336 28.72 -3.55 -5.16
CA TYR A 336 28.94 -4.59 -6.13
C TYR A 336 30.12 -4.24 -7.05
N SER A 337 31.09 -5.13 -7.18
CA SER A 337 32.11 -5.08 -8.20
C SER A 337 32.28 -6.51 -8.75
N ASN A 338 32.43 -6.65 -10.06
CA ASN A 338 32.81 -7.93 -10.64
C ASN A 338 34.30 -8.20 -10.44
N GLU A 339 34.78 -9.39 -10.85
CA GLU A 339 36.21 -9.78 -10.80
C GLU A 339 37.11 -8.83 -11.60
N ALA A 340 36.59 -8.16 -12.62
CA ALA A 340 37.31 -7.14 -13.39
C ALA A 340 37.39 -5.77 -12.71
N GLY A 341 36.74 -5.62 -11.53
CA GLY A 341 36.70 -4.34 -10.79
C GLY A 341 35.74 -3.32 -11.36
N GLU A 342 34.84 -3.70 -12.27
CA GLU A 342 33.77 -2.83 -12.73
C GLU A 342 32.75 -2.62 -11.62
N ARG A 343 32.30 -1.37 -11.46
CA ARG A 343 31.40 -0.94 -10.40
C ARG A 343 30.14 -0.33 -10.98
N GLY A 344 29.09 -0.25 -10.19
CA GLY A 344 27.87 0.48 -10.54
C GLY A 344 26.76 -0.38 -11.11
N TYR A 345 26.79 -1.69 -10.93
CA TYR A 345 25.70 -2.57 -11.33
C TYR A 345 25.45 -3.69 -10.32
N TYR A 346 24.31 -4.32 -10.45
CA TYR A 346 23.88 -5.46 -9.66
C TYR A 346 23.23 -6.52 -10.57
N MET A 347 23.71 -7.76 -10.48
CA MET A 347 23.21 -8.86 -11.30
C MET A 347 21.91 -9.43 -10.74
N ALA A 348 21.05 -9.94 -11.61
CA ALA A 348 19.88 -10.72 -11.18
C ALA A 348 20.34 -11.94 -10.37
N ASN A 349 19.73 -12.16 -9.24
CA ASN A 349 20.20 -13.13 -8.25
C ASN A 349 19.10 -14.06 -7.72
N GLU A 350 17.88 -13.92 -8.18
CA GLU A 350 16.78 -14.79 -7.81
C GLU A 350 16.39 -15.69 -8.98
N GLU A 351 16.12 -15.10 -10.15
CA GLU A 351 15.73 -15.84 -11.34
C GLU A 351 16.16 -15.08 -12.60
N GLY A 352 16.46 -15.80 -13.66
CA GLY A 352 16.84 -15.25 -14.96
C GLY A 352 18.24 -14.65 -14.98
N ASN A 353 18.48 -13.79 -15.98
CA ASN A 353 19.79 -13.15 -16.17
C ASN A 353 19.60 -11.71 -16.61
N GLY A 354 19.93 -10.78 -15.74
CA GLY A 354 19.78 -9.35 -16.01
C GLY A 354 20.73 -8.52 -15.16
N LYS A 355 20.85 -7.26 -15.51
CA LYS A 355 21.73 -6.31 -14.85
C LYS A 355 20.94 -5.05 -14.51
N LEU A 356 21.03 -4.62 -13.27
CA LEU A 356 20.58 -3.33 -12.79
C LEU A 356 21.78 -2.44 -12.60
N SER A 357 21.81 -1.29 -13.26
CA SER A 357 22.90 -0.34 -13.16
C SER A 357 22.38 1.08 -12.93
N TYR A 358 23.27 1.90 -12.40
CA TYR A 358 23.15 3.34 -12.39
C TYR A 358 24.20 3.94 -13.31
N VAL A 359 23.78 4.78 -14.24
CA VAL A 359 24.66 5.44 -15.20
C VAL A 359 24.67 6.93 -14.94
N GLN A 360 25.84 7.44 -14.62
CA GLN A 360 26.10 8.85 -14.42
C GLN A 360 26.66 9.44 -15.72
N ILE A 361 25.97 10.47 -16.24
CA ILE A 361 26.36 11.13 -17.49
C ILE A 361 27.57 12.05 -17.30
N ASP A 362 27.56 12.86 -16.25
CA ASP A 362 28.68 13.75 -15.91
C ASP A 362 29.41 13.27 -14.65
N LYS A 363 30.52 12.56 -14.86
CA LYS A 363 31.36 12.05 -13.77
C LYS A 363 32.17 13.13 -13.07
N THR A 364 32.16 14.37 -13.54
CA THR A 364 32.92 15.48 -12.95
C THR A 364 32.21 16.13 -11.76
N VAL A 365 30.90 16.00 -11.68
CA VAL A 365 30.09 16.59 -10.60
C VAL A 365 30.28 15.85 -9.28
N TRP A 366 30.52 14.55 -9.33
CA TRP A 366 30.84 13.74 -8.14
C TRP A 366 32.07 12.85 -8.44
N PRO A 367 33.28 13.41 -8.37
CA PRO A 367 34.49 12.64 -8.62
C PRO A 367 34.74 11.67 -7.46
N GLY A 368 34.96 10.42 -7.80
CA GLY A 368 35.38 9.39 -6.86
C GLY A 368 34.37 8.30 -6.59
N ASP A 369 34.64 7.51 -5.58
CA ASP A 369 33.91 6.30 -5.19
C ASP A 369 32.44 6.49 -4.78
N ALA A 370 31.93 7.72 -4.74
CA ALA A 370 30.54 8.03 -4.40
C ALA A 370 29.55 7.75 -5.55
N ALA A 371 30.02 7.58 -6.77
CA ALA A 371 29.23 7.45 -7.99
C ALA A 371 28.83 6.00 -8.33
N GLY A 372 28.88 5.10 -7.39
CA GLY A 372 28.54 3.70 -7.65
C GLY A 372 27.20 3.29 -7.08
N LEU A 373 26.57 2.31 -7.71
CA LEU A 373 25.48 1.56 -7.12
C LEU A 373 25.96 0.96 -5.80
N SER A 374 25.30 1.29 -4.71
CA SER A 374 25.61 0.73 -3.40
C SER A 374 24.34 0.16 -2.75
N ILE A 375 24.52 -0.84 -1.91
CA ILE A 375 23.43 -1.41 -1.12
C ILE A 375 23.60 -0.95 0.31
N LEU A 376 22.63 -0.18 0.79
CA LEU A 376 22.60 0.25 2.18
C LEU A 376 22.02 -0.84 3.06
N ASN A 377 22.76 -1.18 4.10
CA ASN A 377 22.24 -1.97 5.20
C ASN A 377 21.45 -1.03 6.14
N VAL A 378 20.20 -0.78 5.82
CA VAL A 378 19.26 -0.10 6.71
C VAL A 378 18.32 -1.13 7.34
N SER A 379 17.77 -0.80 8.49
CA SER A 379 16.87 -1.63 9.30
C SER A 379 15.64 -2.20 8.57
N ASN A 380 15.46 -1.91 7.28
CA ASN A 380 14.34 -2.31 6.43
C ASN A 380 14.78 -3.10 5.18
N GLY A 381 15.89 -3.81 5.23
CA GLY A 381 16.43 -4.58 4.10
C GLY A 381 17.41 -3.77 3.24
N GLY A 382 18.30 -4.47 2.54
CA GLY A 382 19.25 -3.88 1.61
C GLY A 382 18.54 -3.27 0.40
N GLN A 383 19.00 -2.10 -0.05
CA GLN A 383 18.44 -1.42 -1.21
C GLN A 383 19.54 -0.82 -2.07
N PRO A 384 19.54 -1.01 -3.40
CA PRO A 384 20.42 -0.27 -4.28
C PRO A 384 20.16 1.24 -4.14
N VAL A 385 21.22 1.98 -3.92
CA VAL A 385 21.17 3.41 -3.63
C VAL A 385 22.06 4.17 -4.58
N MET A 386 21.56 5.28 -5.07
CA MET A 386 22.27 6.29 -5.81
C MET A 386 22.34 7.59 -5.01
N SER A 387 23.45 8.26 -5.04
CA SER A 387 23.61 9.58 -4.43
C SER A 387 23.63 10.65 -5.51
N GLY A 388 22.81 11.71 -5.34
CA GLY A 388 22.83 12.92 -6.14
C GLY A 388 22.52 12.75 -7.63
N PRO A 389 21.32 12.25 -8.03
CA PRO A 389 20.98 12.18 -9.44
C PRO A 389 20.96 13.56 -10.09
N MET A 390 21.68 13.70 -11.21
CA MET A 390 21.68 14.90 -12.04
C MET A 390 20.83 14.68 -13.29
N PRO A 391 20.31 15.74 -13.94
CA PRO A 391 19.61 15.61 -15.20
C PRO A 391 20.43 14.82 -16.22
N GLY A 392 19.82 13.79 -16.78
CA GLY A 392 20.47 12.86 -17.70
C GLY A 392 20.96 11.56 -17.08
N ASP A 393 21.23 11.52 -15.79
CA ASP A 393 21.56 10.28 -15.08
C ASP A 393 20.38 9.31 -15.08
N TYR A 394 20.63 8.00 -15.09
CA TYR A 394 19.54 7.04 -15.12
C TYR A 394 19.84 5.74 -14.39
N TRP A 395 18.76 5.15 -13.86
CA TRP A 395 18.68 3.72 -13.55
C TRP A 395 18.44 2.94 -14.84
N GLN A 396 19.12 1.82 -15.02
CA GLN A 396 18.93 0.94 -16.16
C GLN A 396 18.73 -0.49 -15.70
N PHE A 397 17.67 -1.10 -16.20
CA PHE A 397 17.40 -2.53 -16.12
C PHE A 397 17.61 -3.12 -17.50
N GLU A 398 18.40 -4.18 -17.61
CA GLU A 398 18.67 -4.84 -18.88
C GLU A 398 18.67 -6.36 -18.73
N THR A 399 18.15 -7.07 -19.73
CA THR A 399 18.29 -8.51 -19.82
C THR A 399 19.65 -8.87 -20.42
N LEU A 400 20.20 -9.98 -19.97
CA LEU A 400 21.44 -10.53 -20.49
C LEU A 400 21.21 -11.93 -21.07
N GLY A 401 22.14 -12.43 -21.89
CA GLY A 401 22.11 -13.81 -22.34
C GLY A 401 21.53 -14.06 -23.72
N GLY A 402 21.43 -13.02 -24.58
CA GLY A 402 21.13 -13.21 -26.01
C GLY A 402 19.66 -13.58 -26.26
N ASN A 403 18.74 -13.05 -25.46
CA ASN A 403 17.32 -13.16 -25.74
C ASN A 403 17.02 -12.40 -27.04
N ARG A 404 16.22 -13.01 -27.92
CA ARG A 404 15.67 -12.35 -29.10
C ARG A 404 14.17 -12.15 -28.89
N PHE A 405 13.75 -10.90 -28.93
CA PHE A 405 12.36 -10.50 -28.84
C PHE A 405 11.87 -10.05 -30.20
N ALA A 406 10.82 -10.69 -30.71
CA ALA A 406 10.20 -10.34 -31.97
C ALA A 406 9.28 -9.10 -31.81
N GLU A 407 8.92 -8.49 -32.92
CA GLU A 407 7.81 -7.54 -32.98
C GLU A 407 6.54 -8.18 -32.37
N GLY A 408 5.77 -7.42 -31.62
CA GLY A 408 4.57 -7.88 -30.90
C GLY A 408 4.86 -8.55 -29.55
N THR A 409 6.13 -8.79 -29.19
CA THR A 409 6.45 -9.33 -27.86
C THR A 409 6.03 -8.36 -26.79
N ARG A 410 5.32 -8.87 -25.77
CA ARG A 410 4.90 -8.11 -24.59
C ARG A 410 5.92 -8.32 -23.49
N LEU A 411 6.48 -7.23 -23.01
CA LEU A 411 7.50 -7.21 -21.97
C LEU A 411 6.99 -6.41 -20.78
N HIS A 412 7.17 -6.97 -19.60
CA HIS A 412 6.68 -6.41 -18.35
C HIS A 412 7.84 -6.14 -17.41
N ILE A 413 7.76 -5.04 -16.70
CA ILE A 413 8.67 -4.70 -15.60
C ILE A 413 7.89 -4.17 -14.41
N ILE A 414 8.32 -4.60 -13.23
CA ILE A 414 7.85 -4.09 -11.94
C ILE A 414 9.05 -3.82 -11.04
N TYR A 415 9.08 -2.67 -10.40
CA TYR A 415 10.06 -2.32 -9.38
C TYR A 415 9.51 -1.27 -8.44
N THR A 416 10.13 -1.14 -7.27
CA THR A 416 9.80 -0.10 -6.31
C THR A 416 10.87 0.99 -6.34
N TYR A 417 10.41 2.23 -6.44
CA TYR A 417 11.27 3.40 -6.41
C TYR A 417 10.97 4.27 -5.17
N ASN A 418 12.05 4.67 -4.50
CA ASN A 418 11.99 5.56 -3.35
C ASN A 418 12.95 6.75 -3.60
N PRO A 419 12.44 7.95 -3.87
CA PRO A 419 13.27 9.12 -4.12
C PRO A 419 14.03 9.62 -2.89
N GLY A 420 13.67 9.12 -1.67
CA GLY A 420 14.15 9.72 -0.44
C GLY A 420 13.61 11.14 -0.24
N SER A 421 13.93 11.75 0.90
CA SER A 421 13.44 13.10 1.25
C SER A 421 14.02 14.22 0.36
N TYR A 422 15.06 13.94 -0.41
CA TYR A 422 15.84 14.90 -1.18
C TYR A 422 16.17 14.40 -2.60
N GLY A 423 15.44 13.43 -3.13
CA GLY A 423 15.67 12.88 -4.47
C GLY A 423 15.07 13.74 -5.57
N ALA A 424 15.55 13.56 -6.79
CA ALA A 424 14.96 14.18 -7.97
C ALA A 424 13.49 13.78 -8.12
N LYS A 425 12.64 14.77 -8.42
CA LYS A 425 11.19 14.60 -8.46
C LYS A 425 10.69 14.10 -9.81
N TYR A 426 11.29 14.54 -10.90
CA TYR A 426 10.78 14.32 -12.25
C TYR A 426 11.67 13.35 -13.04
N TRP A 427 11.07 12.34 -13.64
CA TRP A 427 11.76 11.27 -14.33
C TRP A 427 11.08 10.91 -15.64
N MET A 428 11.86 10.40 -16.59
CA MET A 428 11.39 9.78 -17.81
C MET A 428 11.64 8.29 -17.74
N ILE A 429 10.59 7.49 -17.76
CA ILE A 429 10.71 6.04 -17.95
C ILE A 429 10.60 5.77 -19.45
N GLU A 430 11.60 5.13 -19.97
CA GLU A 430 11.75 4.82 -21.38
C GLU A 430 12.27 3.38 -21.57
N TYR A 431 11.89 2.76 -22.66
CA TYR A 431 12.34 1.41 -23.01
C TYR A 431 12.99 1.39 -24.39
N LYS A 432 13.89 0.45 -24.61
CA LYS A 432 14.53 0.27 -25.89
C LYS A 432 13.60 -0.52 -26.82
N ASP A 433 13.30 0.05 -27.98
CA ASP A 433 12.49 -0.56 -29.03
C ASP A 433 13.28 -0.51 -30.35
N GLY A 434 13.83 -1.64 -30.76
CA GLY A 434 14.86 -1.67 -31.78
C GLY A 434 16.15 -0.99 -31.27
N GLU A 435 16.62 0.04 -31.98
CA GLU A 435 17.82 0.80 -31.60
C GLU A 435 17.51 2.10 -30.83
N GLU A 436 16.22 2.46 -30.66
CA GLU A 436 15.80 3.72 -30.06
C GLU A 436 15.20 3.54 -28.68
N PHE A 437 15.40 4.55 -27.81
CA PHE A 437 14.67 4.66 -26.55
C PHE A 437 13.39 5.46 -26.74
N ARG A 438 12.26 4.90 -26.31
CA ARG A 438 10.93 5.51 -26.38
C ARG A 438 10.32 5.63 -24.99
N PRO A 439 9.58 6.72 -24.71
CA PRO A 439 8.79 6.81 -23.49
C PRO A 439 7.83 5.63 -23.35
N VAL A 440 7.70 5.07 -22.15
CA VAL A 440 6.75 4.00 -21.86
C VAL A 440 5.32 4.50 -22.09
N PRO A 441 4.50 3.85 -22.93
CA PRO A 441 3.16 4.31 -23.27
C PRO A 441 2.19 4.38 -22.09
N ALA A 442 2.41 3.57 -21.05
CA ALA A 442 1.59 3.54 -19.83
C ALA A 442 1.64 4.84 -19.01
N PHE A 443 2.64 5.70 -19.28
CA PHE A 443 2.80 6.97 -18.57
C PHE A 443 2.75 8.14 -19.54
N GLU A 444 1.75 9.01 -19.35
CA GLU A 444 1.58 10.20 -20.20
C GLU A 444 2.79 11.13 -20.09
N LYS A 445 3.35 11.51 -21.26
CA LYS A 445 4.40 12.51 -21.32
C LYS A 445 3.84 13.89 -20.96
N LYS A 446 4.49 14.56 -20.00
CA LYS A 446 4.16 15.90 -19.51
C LYS A 446 5.33 16.85 -19.74
N THR A 447 5.01 18.11 -19.91
CA THR A 447 5.98 19.19 -20.03
C THR A 447 5.71 20.21 -18.92
N GLU A 448 6.71 20.57 -18.15
CA GLU A 448 6.59 21.53 -17.06
C GLU A 448 7.76 22.53 -17.09
N THR A 449 7.48 23.78 -16.82
CA THR A 449 8.53 24.80 -16.61
C THR A 449 8.76 24.95 -15.11
N LEU A 450 9.94 24.58 -14.66
CA LEU A 450 10.31 24.61 -13.26
C LEU A 450 10.41 26.06 -12.77
N SER A 451 9.65 26.41 -11.72
CA SER A 451 9.54 27.79 -11.22
C SER A 451 10.86 28.39 -10.72
N LEU A 452 11.77 27.54 -10.22
CA LEU A 452 13.04 27.99 -9.65
C LEU A 452 14.14 28.21 -10.71
N SER A 453 14.25 27.34 -11.69
CA SER A 453 15.29 27.42 -12.72
C SER A 453 14.80 28.08 -14.01
N GLY A 454 13.49 28.16 -14.23
CA GLY A 454 12.91 28.53 -15.51
C GLY A 454 13.14 27.50 -16.62
N GLN A 455 13.71 26.34 -16.29
CA GLN A 455 13.97 25.26 -17.25
C GLN A 455 12.68 24.54 -17.58
N THR A 456 12.42 24.35 -18.86
CA THR A 456 11.32 23.49 -19.33
C THR A 456 11.82 22.05 -19.45
N ILE A 457 11.16 21.12 -18.79
CA ILE A 457 11.49 19.70 -18.77
C ILE A 457 10.35 18.87 -19.33
N ASP A 458 10.71 17.75 -19.96
CA ASP A 458 9.78 16.69 -20.33
C ASP A 458 9.97 15.51 -19.38
N TYR A 459 8.87 14.98 -18.85
CA TYR A 459 8.87 13.81 -17.98
C TYR A 459 7.60 12.99 -18.16
N ASN A 460 7.54 11.76 -17.67
CA ASN A 460 6.32 10.96 -17.68
C ASN A 460 5.94 10.39 -16.32
N ILE A 461 6.81 10.51 -15.32
CA ILE A 461 6.49 10.13 -13.94
C ILE A 461 7.10 11.15 -12.97
N SER A 462 6.37 11.45 -11.92
CA SER A 462 6.86 12.26 -10.80
C SER A 462 6.67 11.54 -9.48
N PHE A 463 7.64 11.75 -8.58
CA PHE A 463 7.64 11.14 -7.26
C PHE A 463 7.57 12.23 -6.19
N THR A 464 6.78 11.98 -5.18
CA THR A 464 6.84 12.66 -3.89
C THR A 464 7.84 11.92 -3.00
N ASN A 465 7.98 12.32 -1.74
CA ASN A 465 8.88 11.67 -0.79
C ASN A 465 8.45 10.24 -0.40
N GLU A 466 7.42 9.69 -1.04
CA GLU A 466 6.88 8.37 -0.76
C GLU A 466 7.41 7.33 -1.75
N GLN A 467 7.63 6.13 -1.24
CA GLN A 467 7.95 4.97 -2.05
C GLN A 467 6.77 4.62 -2.96
N LYS A 468 7.05 4.32 -4.22
CA LYS A 468 6.05 4.00 -5.23
C LYS A 468 6.44 2.75 -6.00
N ILE A 469 5.47 1.89 -6.25
CA ILE A 469 5.61 0.81 -7.21
C ILE A 469 5.49 1.41 -8.62
N VAL A 470 6.43 1.07 -9.47
CA VAL A 470 6.45 1.37 -10.90
C VAL A 470 6.24 0.06 -11.63
N GLU A 471 5.12 -0.07 -12.29
CA GLU A 471 4.74 -1.28 -13.01
C GLU A 471 4.15 -0.91 -14.37
N PHE A 472 4.58 -1.59 -15.42
CA PHE A 472 4.06 -1.37 -16.76
C PHE A 472 4.39 -2.56 -17.68
N THR A 473 3.64 -2.61 -18.79
CA THR A 473 3.88 -3.52 -19.91
C THR A 473 4.11 -2.71 -21.16
N VAL A 474 5.06 -3.12 -21.98
CA VAL A 474 5.29 -2.57 -23.32
C VAL A 474 5.09 -3.68 -24.35
N THR A 475 4.60 -3.30 -25.54
CA THR A 475 4.57 -4.19 -26.71
C THR A 475 5.59 -3.65 -27.70
N LEU A 476 6.55 -4.48 -28.08
CA LEU A 476 7.60 -4.07 -29.03
C LEU A 476 7.01 -3.84 -30.42
N GLU A 477 7.33 -2.69 -31.02
CA GLU A 477 7.04 -2.39 -32.42
C GLU A 477 8.19 -2.86 -33.33
N ASN A 478 9.40 -3.02 -32.75
CA ASN A 478 10.58 -3.48 -33.47
C ASN A 478 11.22 -4.65 -32.72
N PRO A 479 11.83 -5.62 -33.43
CA PRO A 479 12.56 -6.68 -32.78
C PRO A 479 13.81 -6.14 -32.09
N THR A 480 14.17 -6.74 -30.96
CA THR A 480 15.40 -6.41 -30.21
C THR A 480 16.07 -7.66 -29.65
N ASP A 481 17.39 -7.62 -29.48
CA ASP A 481 18.15 -8.71 -28.89
C ASP A 481 18.28 -8.58 -27.36
N GLU A 482 17.78 -7.50 -26.78
CA GLU A 482 17.78 -7.24 -25.34
C GLU A 482 16.55 -6.40 -24.94
N PHE A 483 16.06 -6.61 -23.73
CA PHE A 483 15.08 -5.73 -23.14
C PHE A 483 15.79 -4.78 -22.17
N VAL A 484 15.71 -3.49 -22.46
CA VAL A 484 16.33 -2.43 -21.66
C VAL A 484 15.29 -1.39 -21.29
N VAL A 485 15.23 -1.08 -20.02
CA VAL A 485 14.39 -0.01 -19.46
C VAL A 485 15.28 0.98 -18.73
N ARG A 486 15.00 2.26 -18.91
CA ARG A 486 15.66 3.36 -18.20
C ARG A 486 14.65 4.18 -17.42
N GLN A 487 15.02 4.54 -16.21
CA GLN A 487 14.41 5.63 -15.47
C GLN A 487 15.42 6.78 -15.42
N ARG A 488 15.25 7.76 -16.30
CA ARG A 488 16.17 8.88 -16.51
C ARG A 488 15.71 10.11 -15.73
N CYS A 489 16.63 10.72 -15.00
CA CYS A 489 16.41 11.96 -14.26
C CYS A 489 16.20 13.14 -15.21
N CYS A 490 15.12 13.91 -15.02
CA CYS A 490 14.75 15.04 -15.86
C CYS A 490 14.97 16.39 -15.18
N SER A 491 15.13 16.43 -13.87
CA SER A 491 15.33 17.67 -13.12
C SER A 491 16.41 17.50 -12.06
N GLU A 492 17.04 18.60 -11.69
CA GLU A 492 17.82 18.66 -10.47
C GLU A 492 16.93 18.40 -9.25
N TYR A 493 17.51 17.99 -8.15
CA TYR A 493 16.75 17.73 -6.93
C TYR A 493 16.30 19.02 -6.24
N GLN A 494 15.15 18.97 -5.57
CA GLN A 494 14.57 20.09 -4.82
C GLN A 494 14.19 19.65 -3.41
N VAL A 495 14.46 20.51 -2.45
CA VAL A 495 13.98 20.39 -1.08
C VAL A 495 13.03 21.55 -0.79
N ASN A 496 11.76 21.26 -0.51
CA ASN A 496 10.76 22.28 -0.19
C ASN A 496 10.72 23.43 -1.20
N ASP A 497 10.68 23.11 -2.49
CA ASP A 497 10.70 24.04 -3.61
C ASP A 497 11.96 24.96 -3.68
N LYS A 498 13.03 24.57 -3.00
CA LYS A 498 14.33 25.24 -3.07
C LYS A 498 15.38 24.31 -3.67
N TRP A 499 16.22 24.87 -4.55
CA TRP A 499 17.41 24.19 -5.03
C TRP A 499 18.37 23.96 -3.86
N PHE A 500 18.89 22.74 -3.79
CA PHE A 500 19.86 22.42 -2.76
C PHE A 500 21.27 22.59 -3.32
N ASP A 501 21.90 23.69 -2.94
CA ASP A 501 23.26 24.04 -3.36
C ASP A 501 24.31 23.59 -2.33
N HIS A 502 24.12 22.41 -1.71
CA HIS A 502 25.02 21.98 -0.64
C HIS A 502 25.71 20.65 -0.97
N PRO A 503 27.06 20.66 -1.14
CA PRO A 503 27.84 19.47 -1.52
C PRO A 503 27.83 18.33 -0.47
N ASN A 504 27.25 18.54 0.70
CA ASN A 504 27.26 17.57 1.81
C ASN A 504 25.90 16.90 2.09
N VAL A 505 24.85 17.23 1.34
CA VAL A 505 23.55 16.56 1.51
C VAL A 505 23.45 15.40 0.54
N LYS A 506 23.44 14.21 1.06
CA LYS A 506 23.25 12.98 0.30
C LYS A 506 21.79 12.88 -0.17
N CYS A 507 21.52 13.33 -1.36
CA CYS A 507 20.28 13.01 -2.05
C CYS A 507 20.31 11.54 -2.43
N VAL A 508 19.38 10.77 -1.92
CA VAL A 508 19.38 9.34 -2.08
C VAL A 508 18.19 8.93 -2.92
N SER A 509 18.47 8.26 -4.03
CA SER A 509 17.48 7.63 -4.88
C SER A 509 17.64 6.11 -4.76
N ARG A 510 16.56 5.38 -4.53
CA ARG A 510 16.61 3.95 -4.21
C ARG A 510 15.70 3.15 -5.11
N ILE A 511 16.22 2.08 -5.70
CA ILE A 511 15.41 0.96 -6.15
C ILE A 511 15.23 0.04 -4.94
N ALA A 512 14.01 -0.21 -4.55
CA ALA A 512 13.70 -1.05 -3.40
C ALA A 512 13.15 -2.40 -3.87
N GLY A 513 13.37 -3.43 -3.06
CA GLY A 513 12.61 -4.67 -3.14
C GLY A 513 11.12 -4.42 -2.83
N ASP A 514 10.29 -5.45 -2.92
CA ASP A 514 8.88 -5.34 -2.58
C ASP A 514 8.71 -4.79 -1.16
N PRO A 515 8.14 -3.57 -0.98
CA PRO A 515 7.95 -3.00 0.34
C PRO A 515 6.94 -3.78 1.17
N ALA A 516 6.18 -4.64 0.51
CA ALA A 516 5.11 -5.41 1.11
C ALA A 516 5.58 -6.78 1.59
N ASN A 517 6.71 -7.24 1.10
CA ASN A 517 7.24 -8.55 1.48
C ASN A 517 8.75 -8.57 1.25
N ALA A 518 9.51 -8.45 2.34
CA ALA A 518 10.97 -8.47 2.30
C ALA A 518 11.55 -9.80 1.71
N GLU A 519 10.72 -10.83 1.64
CA GLU A 519 11.09 -12.15 1.09
C GLU A 519 10.79 -12.27 -0.40
N LYS A 520 10.07 -11.32 -1.00
CA LYS A 520 9.78 -11.33 -2.44
C LYS A 520 10.77 -10.46 -3.19
N PRO A 521 11.40 -11.01 -4.22
CA PRO A 521 12.27 -10.23 -5.07
C PRO A 521 11.46 -9.22 -5.90
N LEU A 522 11.92 -7.99 -5.93
CA LEU A 522 11.60 -6.94 -6.88
C LEU A 522 12.88 -6.12 -7.04
N PRO A 523 13.28 -5.69 -8.17
CA PRO A 523 12.62 -5.66 -9.48
C PRO A 523 12.52 -7.00 -10.20
N GLU A 524 11.55 -7.06 -11.12
CA GLU A 524 11.34 -8.18 -12.03
C GLU A 524 11.11 -7.69 -13.45
N MET A 525 11.73 -8.36 -14.40
CA MET A 525 11.45 -8.21 -15.83
C MET A 525 10.96 -9.54 -16.37
N SER A 526 9.87 -9.54 -17.11
CA SER A 526 9.27 -10.77 -17.63
C SER A 526 8.69 -10.60 -19.03
N VAL A 527 8.67 -11.68 -19.80
CA VAL A 527 7.88 -11.78 -21.04
C VAL A 527 6.49 -12.26 -20.67
N MET A 528 5.49 -11.57 -21.17
CA MET A 528 4.09 -11.99 -21.09
C MET A 528 3.73 -12.74 -22.36
N LEU A 529 3.21 -13.95 -22.21
CA LEU A 529 2.72 -14.77 -23.30
C LEU A 529 1.30 -14.38 -23.70
#